data_58b793dae931f37ab1254fc5cd231d1c
#
_entry.id   58b793dae931f37ab1254fc5cd231d1c
#
_cell.length_a   1.000
_cell.length_b   1.000
_cell.length_c   1.000
_cell.angle_alpha   90.00
_cell.angle_beta   90.00
_cell.angle_gamma   90.00
#
_symmetry.space_group_name_H-M   'P 1'
#
loop_
_entity.id
_entity.type
_entity.pdbx_description
1 polymer ?
#
loop_
_entity_poly.entity_id
_entity_poly.type
_entity_poly.pdbx_seq_one_letter_code
_entity_poly.pdbx_strand_id
1 'polypeptide(L)'
;PTLVAVHGNVDEPAVRAALSATADAELNGLRLAVVHDAGPEPGRPRRLRARFPRADVVVFGHSHIPYLLRDGGMTALNPGSPTDRRRQPRHSMAEILLGPAGAAEVRFWDVDPPGGLLPAALVRAPRG
;
A
#
# COMPACT_ATOMS: atom_id res chain seq x y z
N PRO A 1 -10.08 -9.80 14.46
CA PRO A 1 -9.49 -9.11 13.31
C PRO A 1 -9.15 -10.08 12.20
N THR A 2 -9.29 -9.63 10.97
CA THR A 2 -8.99 -10.41 9.77
C THR A 2 -7.63 -10.01 9.23
N LEU A 3 -6.77 -11.00 8.94
CA LEU A 3 -5.49 -10.78 8.28
C LEU A 3 -5.61 -11.12 6.79
N VAL A 4 -5.20 -10.19 5.94
CA VAL A 4 -5.06 -10.40 4.50
C VAL A 4 -3.60 -10.16 4.14
N ALA A 5 -2.97 -11.11 3.48
CA ALA A 5 -1.55 -11.04 3.17
C ALA A 5 -1.25 -11.64 1.79
N VAL A 6 -0.17 -11.15 1.18
CA VAL A 6 0.38 -11.67 -0.07
C VAL A 6 1.86 -12.00 0.12
N HIS A 7 2.41 -12.89 -0.71
CA HIS A 7 3.83 -13.15 -0.71
C HIS A 7 4.60 -12.10 -1.56
N GLY A 8 5.86 -11.87 -1.20
CA GLY A 8 6.79 -11.06 -1.96
C GLY A 8 7.80 -11.92 -2.74
N ASN A 9 8.70 -11.24 -3.44
CA ASN A 9 9.69 -11.87 -4.32
C ASN A 9 10.83 -12.59 -3.58
N VAL A 10 11.09 -12.20 -2.31
CA VAL A 10 12.16 -12.80 -1.49
C VAL A 10 11.66 -13.68 -0.36
N ASP A 11 10.36 -13.94 -0.32
CA ASP A 11 9.78 -14.79 0.71
C ASP A 11 10.21 -16.25 0.53
N GLU A 12 10.35 -16.96 1.65
CA GLU A 12 10.70 -18.37 1.66
C GLU A 12 9.65 -19.22 0.93
N PRO A 13 10.05 -20.38 0.37
CA PRO A 13 9.12 -21.25 -0.37
C PRO A 13 7.84 -21.60 0.40
N ALA A 14 7.93 -21.82 1.71
CA ALA A 14 6.77 -22.12 2.55
C ALA A 14 5.76 -20.96 2.59
N VAL A 15 6.24 -19.72 2.66
CA VAL A 15 5.40 -18.52 2.64
C VAL A 15 4.77 -18.34 1.26
N ARG A 16 5.54 -18.52 0.20
CA ARG A 16 5.04 -18.42 -1.18
C ARG A 16 4.00 -19.47 -1.50
N ALA A 17 4.11 -20.66 -0.89
CA ALA A 17 3.12 -21.72 -1.04
C ALA A 17 1.84 -21.45 -0.24
N ALA A 18 1.96 -20.79 0.91
CA ALA A 18 0.83 -20.50 1.80
C ALA A 18 0.02 -19.28 1.41
N LEU A 19 0.64 -18.29 0.74
CA LEU A 19 0.01 -17.03 0.38
C LEU A 19 -0.10 -16.89 -1.14
N SER A 20 -1.12 -16.14 -1.58
CA SER A 20 -1.28 -15.80 -3.00
C SER A 20 -0.41 -14.60 -3.38
N ALA A 21 -0.19 -14.42 -4.69
CA ALA A 21 0.52 -13.26 -5.22
C ALA A 21 -0.29 -11.97 -5.05
N THR A 22 -1.62 -12.07 -5.12
CA THR A 22 -2.56 -10.96 -4.92
C THR A 22 -3.66 -11.37 -3.96
N ALA A 23 -4.26 -10.40 -3.30
CA ALA A 23 -5.41 -10.62 -2.45
C ALA A 23 -6.41 -9.47 -2.59
N ASP A 24 -7.67 -9.76 -2.31
CA ASP A 24 -8.75 -8.79 -2.32
C ASP A 24 -9.44 -8.76 -0.98
N ALA A 25 -9.95 -7.59 -0.59
CA ALA A 25 -10.78 -7.43 0.58
C ALA A 25 -11.84 -6.36 0.30
N GLU A 26 -13.00 -6.51 0.94
CA GLU A 26 -14.05 -5.50 0.89
C GLU A 26 -14.43 -5.12 2.31
N LEU A 27 -14.36 -3.82 2.63
CA LEU A 27 -14.67 -3.27 3.94
C LEU A 27 -15.61 -2.07 3.76
N ASN A 28 -16.82 -2.16 4.32
CA ASN A 28 -17.81 -1.08 4.25
C ASN A 28 -18.03 -0.53 2.84
N GLY A 29 -18.04 -1.43 1.84
CA GLY A 29 -18.19 -1.06 0.44
C GLY A 29 -16.91 -0.60 -0.26
N LEU A 30 -15.80 -0.43 0.47
CA LEU A 30 -14.50 -0.13 -0.11
C LEU A 30 -13.83 -1.42 -0.58
N ARG A 31 -13.42 -1.45 -1.83
CA ARG A 31 -12.74 -2.60 -2.44
C ARG A 31 -11.24 -2.37 -2.45
N LEU A 32 -10.53 -3.26 -1.75
CA LEU A 32 -9.06 -3.21 -1.66
C LEU A 32 -8.46 -4.37 -2.45
N ALA A 33 -7.36 -4.09 -3.13
CA ALA A 33 -6.49 -5.10 -3.70
C ALA A 33 -5.10 -4.95 -3.09
N VAL A 34 -4.41 -6.06 -2.90
CA VAL A 34 -3.06 -6.11 -2.33
C VAL A 34 -2.15 -6.87 -3.28
N VAL A 35 -1.00 -6.31 -3.58
CA VAL A 35 0.05 -6.93 -4.39
C VAL A 35 1.41 -6.48 -3.87
N HIS A 36 2.40 -7.36 -3.92
CA HIS A 36 3.75 -6.98 -3.43
C HIS A 36 4.39 -5.92 -4.32
N ASP A 37 4.39 -6.09 -5.63
CA ASP A 37 5.07 -5.22 -6.59
C ASP A 37 4.09 -4.61 -7.58
N ALA A 38 4.02 -3.29 -7.59
CA ALA A 38 3.19 -2.51 -8.52
C ALA A 38 3.93 -2.15 -9.82
N GLY A 39 5.17 -2.58 -9.94
CA GLY A 39 6.03 -2.21 -11.07
C GLY A 39 6.57 -0.78 -10.99
N PRO A 40 7.26 -0.32 -12.02
CA PRO A 40 7.88 1.01 -12.04
C PRO A 40 6.84 2.13 -11.93
N GLU A 41 7.26 3.27 -11.37
CA GLU A 41 6.38 4.42 -11.15
C GLU A 41 5.73 4.96 -12.44
N PRO A 42 6.48 5.14 -13.54
CA PRO A 42 5.85 5.56 -14.80
C PRO A 42 4.80 4.55 -15.28
N GLY A 43 3.59 5.05 -15.57
CA GLY A 43 2.47 4.22 -16.02
C GLY A 43 1.80 3.38 -14.95
N ARG A 44 2.20 3.52 -13.70
CA ARG A 44 1.67 2.72 -12.58
C ARG A 44 0.15 2.84 -12.43
N PRO A 45 -0.47 4.03 -12.42
CA PRO A 45 -1.92 4.13 -12.27
C PRO A 45 -2.70 3.35 -13.35
N ARG A 46 -2.29 3.51 -14.57
CA ARG A 46 -2.93 2.82 -15.72
C ARG A 46 -2.77 1.30 -15.59
N ARG A 47 -1.59 0.84 -15.23
CA ARG A 47 -1.29 -0.58 -15.06
C ARG A 47 -2.07 -1.19 -13.90
N LEU A 48 -2.19 -0.48 -12.78
CA LEU A 48 -2.96 -0.94 -11.63
C LEU A 48 -4.45 -0.99 -11.93
N ARG A 49 -4.99 -0.03 -12.65
CA ARG A 49 -6.39 -0.06 -13.09
C ARG A 49 -6.68 -1.23 -14.02
N ALA A 50 -5.77 -1.54 -14.92
CA ALA A 50 -5.91 -2.68 -15.84
C ALA A 50 -5.88 -4.01 -15.07
N ARG A 51 -5.02 -4.11 -14.07
CA ARG A 51 -4.86 -5.34 -13.26
C ARG A 51 -5.97 -5.50 -12.23
N PHE A 52 -6.42 -4.41 -11.62
CA PHE A 52 -7.42 -4.39 -10.55
C PHE A 52 -8.57 -3.43 -10.91
N PRO A 53 -9.39 -3.75 -11.91
CA PRO A 53 -10.36 -2.79 -12.44
C PRO A 53 -11.47 -2.41 -11.46
N ARG A 54 -11.68 -3.21 -10.42
CA ARG A 54 -12.72 -2.96 -9.41
C ARG A 54 -12.19 -2.38 -8.11
N ALA A 55 -10.88 -2.25 -7.96
CA ALA A 55 -10.30 -1.77 -6.71
C ALA A 55 -10.47 -0.26 -6.56
N ASP A 56 -10.91 0.14 -5.38
CA ASP A 56 -10.89 1.54 -4.94
C ASP A 56 -9.53 1.92 -4.38
N VAL A 57 -8.88 0.96 -3.73
CA VAL A 57 -7.53 1.12 -3.17
C VAL A 57 -6.68 -0.08 -3.58
N VAL A 58 -5.48 0.19 -4.07
CA VAL A 58 -4.45 -0.82 -4.31
C VAL A 58 -3.30 -0.58 -3.36
N VAL A 59 -3.02 -1.55 -2.51
CA VAL A 59 -1.90 -1.52 -1.57
C VAL A 59 -0.76 -2.36 -2.13
N PHE A 60 0.43 -1.80 -2.16
CA PHE A 60 1.62 -2.48 -2.66
C PHE A 60 2.85 -2.18 -1.79
N GLY A 61 3.93 -2.91 -2.02
CA GLY A 61 5.18 -2.77 -1.28
C GLY A 61 6.39 -2.77 -2.20
N HIS A 62 7.32 -3.67 -1.95
CA HIS A 62 8.54 -3.94 -2.70
C HIS A 62 9.60 -2.84 -2.62
N SER A 63 9.30 -1.59 -2.93
CA SER A 63 10.26 -0.49 -2.91
C SER A 63 10.61 0.00 -1.50
N HIS A 64 9.76 -0.28 -0.51
CA HIS A 64 9.85 0.23 0.87
C HIS A 64 9.70 1.77 0.97
N ILE A 65 9.23 2.42 -0.09
CA ILE A 65 9.07 3.88 -0.14
C ILE A 65 7.61 4.22 0.16
N PRO A 66 7.32 4.98 1.23
CA PRO A 66 5.97 5.48 1.46
C PRO A 66 5.48 6.29 0.25
N TYR A 67 4.31 5.95 -0.25
CA TYR A 67 3.80 6.50 -1.50
C TYR A 67 2.28 6.60 -1.46
N LEU A 68 1.74 7.69 -1.98
CA LEU A 68 0.29 7.87 -2.10
C LEU A 68 -0.03 8.54 -3.43
N LEU A 69 -0.88 7.91 -4.20
CA LEU A 69 -1.41 8.44 -5.45
C LEU A 69 -2.92 8.33 -5.45
N ARG A 70 -3.62 9.42 -5.74
CA ARG A 70 -5.06 9.42 -6.00
C ARG A 70 -5.27 9.79 -7.46
N ASP A 71 -5.92 8.90 -8.19
CA ASP A 71 -6.12 9.07 -9.63
C ASP A 71 -7.45 8.47 -10.05
N GLY A 72 -8.40 9.35 -10.44
CA GLY A 72 -9.67 8.96 -11.02
C GLY A 72 -10.49 7.97 -10.21
N GLY A 73 -10.60 8.16 -8.91
CA GLY A 73 -11.36 7.29 -8.02
C GLY A 73 -10.58 6.08 -7.49
N MET A 74 -9.34 5.86 -7.94
CA MET A 74 -8.46 4.85 -7.40
C MET A 74 -7.38 5.50 -6.53
N THR A 75 -7.08 4.88 -5.40
CA THR A 75 -5.94 5.25 -4.54
C THR A 75 -4.91 4.13 -4.60
N ALA A 76 -3.66 4.46 -4.92
CA ALA A 76 -2.53 3.54 -4.85
C ALA A 76 -1.65 3.94 -3.66
N LEU A 77 -1.32 2.98 -2.82
CA LEU A 77 -0.71 3.20 -1.52
C LEU A 77 0.41 2.20 -1.28
N ASN A 78 1.59 2.71 -0.96
CA ASN A 78 2.68 1.92 -0.39
C ASN A 78 2.91 2.42 1.04
N PRO A 79 2.75 1.59 2.06
CA PRO A 79 2.92 2.02 3.45
C PRO A 79 4.38 2.24 3.86
N GLY A 80 5.34 1.95 2.99
CA GLY A 80 6.73 1.83 3.36
C GLY A 80 7.01 0.48 3.99
N SER A 81 8.03 0.40 4.84
CA SER A 81 8.35 -0.84 5.55
C SER A 81 8.56 -0.58 7.04
N PRO A 82 7.93 -1.38 7.91
CA PRO A 82 8.15 -1.27 9.36
C PRO A 82 9.39 -2.01 9.83
N THR A 83 10.02 -2.82 8.99
CA THR A 83 11.13 -3.70 9.37
C THR A 83 12.41 -3.46 8.58
N ASP A 84 12.32 -2.99 7.36
CA ASP A 84 13.47 -2.71 6.49
C ASP A 84 13.23 -1.42 5.70
N ARG A 85 13.71 -0.31 6.22
CA ARG A 85 13.49 1.00 5.60
C ARG A 85 14.41 1.25 4.38
N ARG A 86 15.37 0.41 4.14
CA ARG A 86 16.40 0.63 3.10
C ARG A 86 17.01 2.04 3.21
N ARG A 87 16.88 2.87 2.18
CA ARG A 87 17.42 4.26 2.16
C ARG A 87 16.44 5.29 2.69
N GLN A 88 15.25 4.87 3.10
CA GLN A 88 14.28 5.79 3.69
C GLN A 88 14.72 6.22 5.09
N PRO A 89 14.46 7.46 5.51
CA PRO A 89 14.92 7.96 6.81
C PRO A 89 14.20 7.30 8.00
N ARG A 90 13.00 6.75 7.79
CA ARG A 90 12.17 6.19 8.87
C ARG A 90 11.53 4.88 8.44
N HIS A 91 11.31 3.99 9.41
CA HIS A 91 10.40 2.87 9.24
C HIS A 91 8.97 3.38 9.31
N SER A 92 8.08 2.82 8.51
CA SER A 92 6.73 3.34 8.39
C SER A 92 5.68 2.27 8.18
N MET A 93 4.45 2.63 8.48
CA MET A 93 3.25 1.87 8.17
C MET A 93 2.14 2.84 7.78
N ALA A 94 1.05 2.33 7.25
CA ALA A 94 -0.10 3.15 6.90
C ALA A 94 -1.38 2.60 7.49
N GLU A 95 -2.33 3.49 7.68
CA GLU A 95 -3.66 3.19 8.17
C GLU A 95 -4.67 3.79 7.19
N ILE A 96 -5.68 3.02 6.85
CA ILE A 96 -6.79 3.48 6.03
C ILE A 96 -8.00 3.61 6.94
N LEU A 97 -8.52 4.82 7.08
CA LEU A 97 -9.72 5.10 7.88
C LEU A 97 -10.91 5.19 6.94
N LEU A 98 -11.91 4.35 7.22
CA LEU A 98 -13.11 4.27 6.41
C LEU A 98 -14.19 5.18 6.99
N GLY A 99 -14.66 6.11 6.16
CA GLY A 99 -15.78 6.98 6.50
C GLY A 99 -17.08 6.52 5.86
N PRO A 100 -18.17 7.27 6.08
CA PRO A 100 -19.44 7.03 5.41
C PRO A 100 -19.29 7.12 3.88
N ALA A 101 -20.07 6.32 3.16
CA ALA A 101 -20.10 6.32 1.70
C ALA A 101 -18.78 5.99 1.01
N GLY A 102 -17.93 5.18 1.67
CA GLY A 102 -16.66 4.72 1.09
C GLY A 102 -15.53 5.76 1.07
N ALA A 103 -15.71 6.89 1.75
CA ALA A 103 -14.63 7.86 1.92
C ALA A 103 -13.48 7.22 2.71
N ALA A 104 -12.27 7.34 2.20
CA ALA A 104 -11.09 6.80 2.84
C ALA A 104 -10.06 7.90 3.11
N GLU A 105 -9.59 7.96 4.34
CA GLU A 105 -8.46 8.79 4.75
C GLU A 105 -7.25 7.87 4.95
N VAL A 106 -6.10 8.27 4.45
CA VAL A 106 -4.85 7.53 4.62
C VAL A 106 -3.94 8.29 5.55
N ARG A 107 -3.45 7.62 6.58
CA ARG A 107 -2.45 8.14 7.50
C ARG A 107 -1.20 7.28 7.45
N PHE A 108 -0.05 7.94 7.36
CA PHE A 108 1.24 7.27 7.47
C PHE A 108 1.80 7.49 8.87
N TRP A 109 2.31 6.41 9.45
CA TRP A 109 2.85 6.42 10.81
C TRP A 109 4.33 6.12 10.79
N ASP A 110 5.08 6.90 11.59
CA ASP A 110 6.47 6.63 11.91
C ASP A 110 6.52 5.56 13.00
N VAL A 111 7.14 4.43 12.71
CA VAL A 111 7.25 3.34 13.69
C VAL A 111 8.52 3.42 14.52
N ASP A 112 9.45 4.33 14.19
CA ASP A 112 10.62 4.58 15.00
C ASP A 112 10.28 5.50 16.19
N PRO A 113 10.91 5.31 17.35
CA PRO A 113 10.67 6.20 18.49
C PRO A 113 10.99 7.67 18.14
N PRO A 114 10.17 8.62 18.62
CA PRO A 114 9.03 8.45 19.51
C PRO A 114 7.71 8.04 18.84
N GLY A 115 7.70 7.77 17.55
CA GLY A 115 6.49 7.45 16.79
C GLY A 115 5.74 8.70 16.36
N GLY A 116 4.45 8.55 16.05
CA GLY A 116 3.58 9.62 15.59
C GLY A 116 3.37 9.60 14.08
N LEU A 117 2.76 10.65 13.56
CA LEU A 117 2.52 10.76 12.13
C LEU A 117 3.84 10.95 11.37
N LEU A 118 3.97 10.22 10.26
CA LEU A 118 5.11 10.40 9.35
C LEU A 118 4.97 11.78 8.68
N PRO A 119 6.04 12.59 8.66
CA PRO A 119 6.00 13.88 7.97
C PRO A 119 5.57 13.72 6.51
N ALA A 120 4.67 14.56 6.03
CA ALA A 120 4.15 14.50 4.66
C ALA A 120 5.26 14.55 3.61
N ALA A 121 6.35 15.25 3.88
CA ALA A 121 7.51 15.35 2.99
C ALA A 121 8.20 13.99 2.75
N LEU A 122 8.00 13.00 3.64
CA LEU A 122 8.58 11.67 3.51
C LEU A 122 7.66 10.69 2.76
N VAL A 123 6.47 11.11 2.39
CA VAL A 123 5.55 10.33 1.57
C VAL A 123 5.68 10.79 0.13
N ARG A 124 6.11 9.90 -0.74
CA ARG A 124 6.24 10.23 -2.16
C ARG A 124 4.85 10.38 -2.78
N ALA A 125 4.64 11.47 -3.49
CA ALA A 125 3.49 11.67 -4.34
C ALA A 125 3.96 11.87 -5.78
N PRO A 126 3.24 11.33 -6.79
CA PRO A 126 3.60 11.59 -8.17
C PRO A 126 3.46 13.08 -8.45
N ARG A 127 4.39 13.60 -9.22
CA ARG A 127 4.26 14.96 -9.75
C ARG A 127 3.21 14.93 -10.85
N GLY A 128 2.21 15.73 -10.66
CA GLY A 128 1.14 15.92 -11.65
C GLY A 128 1.65 16.55 -12.94
#